data_d1a1a622d1acff73710180557e0a5e49
#
_entry.id   d1a1a622d1acff73710180557e0a5e49
#
_cell.length_a   1.000
_cell.length_b   1.000
_cell.length_c   1.000
_cell.angle_alpha   90.00
_cell.angle_beta   90.00
_cell.angle_gamma   90.00
#
_symmetry.space_group_name_H-M   'P 1'
#
loop_
_entity.id
_entity.type
_entity.pdbx_description
1 polymer ?
#
loop_
_entity_poly.entity_id
_entity_poly.type
_entity_poly.pdbx_seq_one_letter_code
_entity_poly.pdbx_strand_id
1 'polypeptide(L)'
;MTADNICFDQPERAKGVITGFSAGIDSYCVMADHYFSKVSNGFKVSHLIFNNVGSHGVGGESLFRERAERLAPHAKALGLPFLMVNSNLGDFYCPEIGFQRTHTLRNTSVALLLQQGIGRYLYASSFSYVDTTIGTSYDISFSDPILLPMLSTEMLDAVPTGGQYSRVEKTLRVADVPDSYAALDVCIAPESASNYANCGKCLKCLRTLNTLEIAGYLDRYESVFNMKNYKRYRSKGFMKILITKKPLSAEVRAYAKEKNFSFPLISHLVALVMRNQK
;
A
#
# COMPACT_ATOMS: atom_id res chain seq x y z
N MET A 1 -10.78 -35.97 -1.82
CA MET A 1 -11.82 -34.94 -2.11
C MET A 1 -12.59 -35.42 -3.31
N THR A 2 -13.90 -35.39 -3.23
CA THR A 2 -14.79 -35.60 -4.38
C THR A 2 -15.39 -34.26 -4.73
N ALA A 3 -15.46 -33.92 -6.01
CA ALA A 3 -16.15 -32.74 -6.49
C ALA A 3 -17.38 -33.18 -7.26
N ASP A 4 -18.53 -32.52 -7.06
CA ASP A 4 -19.76 -32.82 -7.74
C ASP A 4 -19.75 -32.48 -9.24
N ASN A 5 -18.91 -31.51 -9.60
CA ASN A 5 -18.63 -31.12 -10.97
C ASN A 5 -17.13 -30.92 -11.18
N ILE A 6 -16.53 -31.63 -12.11
CA ILE A 6 -15.17 -31.43 -12.56
C ILE A 6 -15.26 -30.84 -13.97
N CYS A 7 -14.76 -29.63 -14.13
CA CYS A 7 -14.60 -29.00 -15.43
C CYS A 7 -13.28 -29.51 -16.03
N PHE A 8 -13.38 -30.31 -17.10
CA PHE A 8 -12.21 -30.83 -17.82
C PHE A 8 -11.70 -29.86 -18.90
N ASP A 9 -12.52 -28.92 -19.32
CA ASP A 9 -12.14 -27.88 -20.24
C ASP A 9 -11.50 -26.74 -19.43
N GLN A 10 -10.22 -26.43 -19.68
CA GLN A 10 -9.61 -25.26 -19.08
C GLN A 10 -10.19 -24.01 -19.72
N PRO A 11 -11.01 -23.23 -19.01
CA PRO A 11 -11.55 -22.01 -19.55
C PRO A 11 -10.40 -21.02 -19.85
N GLU A 12 -10.50 -20.34 -20.99
CA GLU A 12 -9.54 -19.28 -21.30
C GLU A 12 -9.65 -18.17 -20.25
N ARG A 13 -8.53 -17.83 -19.61
CA ARG A 13 -8.49 -16.72 -18.62
C ARG A 13 -8.91 -15.42 -19.27
N ALA A 14 -9.74 -14.66 -18.57
CA ALA A 14 -10.08 -13.32 -18.99
C ALA A 14 -8.83 -12.44 -19.13
N LYS A 15 -8.86 -11.47 -20.05
CA LYS A 15 -7.71 -10.60 -20.35
C LYS A 15 -7.55 -9.45 -19.35
N GLY A 16 -8.55 -9.21 -18.48
CA GLY A 16 -8.51 -8.13 -17.50
C GLY A 16 -7.41 -8.33 -16.46
N VAL A 17 -6.65 -7.26 -16.20
CA VAL A 17 -5.63 -7.19 -15.15
C VAL A 17 -6.03 -6.12 -14.16
N ILE A 18 -6.28 -6.50 -12.90
CA ILE A 18 -6.76 -5.58 -11.87
C ILE A 18 -5.73 -5.41 -10.76
N THR A 19 -5.67 -4.21 -10.17
CA THR A 19 -4.90 -3.94 -8.96
C THR A 19 -5.69 -3.10 -7.96
N GLY A 20 -5.43 -3.28 -6.67
CA GLY A 20 -5.97 -2.42 -5.63
C GLY A 20 -5.40 -1.01 -5.73
N PHE A 21 -6.26 0.00 -5.77
CA PHE A 21 -5.85 1.39 -5.91
C PHE A 21 -6.37 2.25 -4.75
N SER A 22 -5.52 2.43 -3.75
CA SER A 22 -5.74 3.32 -2.61
C SER A 22 -4.96 4.63 -2.72
N ALA A 23 -4.28 4.87 -3.83
CA ALA A 23 -3.29 5.92 -4.04
C ALA A 23 -2.14 5.94 -2.99
N GLY A 24 -1.93 4.85 -2.27
CA GLY A 24 -0.79 4.67 -1.36
C GLY A 24 0.49 4.31 -2.10
N ILE A 25 1.62 4.29 -1.37
CA ILE A 25 2.94 3.93 -1.95
C ILE A 25 2.90 2.57 -2.65
N ASP A 26 2.28 1.55 -2.04
CA ASP A 26 2.28 0.21 -2.63
C ASP A 26 1.46 0.15 -3.92
N SER A 27 0.27 0.75 -3.94
CA SER A 27 -0.58 0.79 -5.13
C SER A 27 0.04 1.60 -6.26
N TYR A 28 0.66 2.77 -5.97
CA TYR A 28 1.38 3.54 -6.99
C TYR A 28 2.65 2.84 -7.47
N CYS A 29 3.32 2.05 -6.64
CA CYS A 29 4.44 1.23 -7.07
C CYS A 29 4.02 0.20 -8.13
N VAL A 30 2.86 -0.46 -7.94
CA VAL A 30 2.29 -1.35 -8.96
C VAL A 30 1.95 -0.57 -10.23
N MET A 31 1.35 0.61 -10.11
CA MET A 31 1.05 1.46 -11.27
C MET A 31 2.33 1.90 -12.00
N ALA A 32 3.39 2.24 -11.29
CA ALA A 32 4.68 2.60 -11.88
C ALA A 32 5.24 1.47 -12.77
N ASP A 33 5.14 0.23 -12.31
CA ASP A 33 5.70 -0.93 -13.01
C ASP A 33 4.75 -1.48 -14.08
N HIS A 34 3.44 -1.51 -13.82
CA HIS A 34 2.47 -2.25 -14.62
C HIS A 34 1.48 -1.38 -15.40
N TYR A 35 1.58 -0.05 -15.27
CA TYR A 35 0.78 0.89 -16.07
C TYR A 35 1.64 1.92 -16.77
N PHE A 36 2.49 2.65 -16.04
CA PHE A 36 3.34 3.71 -16.61
C PHE A 36 4.58 3.17 -17.32
N SER A 37 5.08 2.00 -16.93
CA SER A 37 6.21 1.35 -17.59
C SER A 37 5.76 0.46 -18.75
N LYS A 38 6.71 0.14 -19.63
CA LYS A 38 6.50 -0.80 -20.71
C LYS A 38 6.50 -2.24 -20.16
N VAL A 39 5.38 -2.92 -20.26
CA VAL A 39 5.18 -4.28 -19.75
C VAL A 39 4.33 -5.07 -20.74
N SER A 40 4.41 -6.41 -20.68
CA SER A 40 3.58 -7.27 -21.54
C SER A 40 2.08 -7.10 -21.21
N ASN A 41 1.22 -7.24 -22.23
CA ASN A 41 -0.23 -7.03 -22.09
C ASN A 41 -0.86 -7.85 -20.96
N GLY A 42 -0.38 -9.09 -20.73
CA GLY A 42 -0.88 -9.94 -19.65
C GLY A 42 -0.54 -9.45 -18.24
N PHE A 43 0.30 -8.42 -18.09
CA PHE A 43 0.66 -7.78 -16.82
C PHE A 43 0.33 -6.28 -16.79
N LYS A 44 -0.18 -5.72 -17.88
CA LYS A 44 -0.54 -4.31 -17.92
C LYS A 44 -1.87 -4.08 -17.22
N VAL A 45 -1.88 -3.24 -16.20
CA VAL A 45 -3.11 -2.87 -15.46
C VAL A 45 -4.14 -2.30 -16.43
N SER A 46 -5.32 -2.88 -16.42
CA SER A 46 -6.49 -2.47 -17.21
C SER A 46 -7.68 -2.03 -16.35
N HIS A 47 -7.67 -2.36 -15.05
CA HIS A 47 -8.74 -2.02 -14.10
C HIS A 47 -8.16 -1.67 -12.74
N LEU A 48 -8.78 -0.72 -12.06
CA LEU A 48 -8.49 -0.35 -10.68
C LEU A 48 -9.62 -0.80 -9.78
N ILE A 49 -9.31 -1.25 -8.55
CA ILE A 49 -10.32 -1.61 -7.57
C ILE A 49 -10.02 -0.97 -6.21
N PHE A 50 -11.07 -0.50 -5.56
CA PHE A 50 -11.03 0.01 -4.19
C PHE A 50 -12.04 -0.74 -3.33
N ASN A 51 -11.54 -1.50 -2.34
CA ASN A 51 -12.33 -2.41 -1.53
C ASN A 51 -12.56 -1.87 -0.12
N ASN A 52 -13.78 -2.00 0.37
CA ASN A 52 -14.10 -2.01 1.78
C ASN A 52 -14.40 -3.45 2.23
N VAL A 53 -13.37 -4.14 2.69
CA VAL A 53 -13.44 -5.51 3.22
C VAL A 53 -13.04 -5.54 4.70
N GLY A 54 -13.36 -4.46 5.42
CA GLY A 54 -12.99 -4.23 6.81
C GLY A 54 -11.75 -3.33 7.00
N SER A 55 -11.19 -2.78 5.94
CA SER A 55 -10.00 -1.90 5.98
C SER A 55 -10.27 -0.53 6.59
N HIS A 56 -11.52 -0.09 6.64
CA HIS A 56 -11.95 1.21 7.16
C HIS A 56 -12.45 1.13 8.61
N GLY A 57 -12.41 -0.04 9.24
CA GLY A 57 -12.88 -0.29 10.60
C GLY A 57 -14.40 -0.42 10.71
N VAL A 58 -14.89 -0.59 11.93
CA VAL A 58 -16.32 -0.68 12.22
C VAL A 58 -16.98 0.66 11.87
N GLY A 59 -18.09 0.63 11.12
CA GLY A 59 -18.79 1.85 10.66
C GLY A 59 -18.02 2.67 9.62
N GLY A 60 -16.97 2.12 9.00
CA GLY A 60 -16.08 2.82 8.10
C GLY A 60 -16.60 3.05 6.67
N GLU A 61 -17.90 2.84 6.42
CA GLU A 61 -18.48 3.03 5.08
C GLU A 61 -18.41 4.48 4.59
N SER A 62 -18.66 5.45 5.48
CA SER A 62 -18.54 6.87 5.12
C SER A 62 -17.12 7.24 4.69
N LEU A 63 -16.12 6.79 5.42
CA LEU A 63 -14.71 6.98 5.07
C LEU A 63 -14.34 6.28 3.76
N PHE A 64 -14.89 5.09 3.51
CA PHE A 64 -14.72 4.38 2.23
C PHE A 64 -15.26 5.21 1.07
N ARG A 65 -16.50 5.73 1.19
CA ARG A 65 -17.14 6.56 0.16
C ARG A 65 -16.36 7.84 -0.10
N GLU A 66 -15.98 8.57 0.95
CA GLU A 66 -15.17 9.78 0.87
C GLU A 66 -13.84 9.54 0.13
N ARG A 67 -13.16 8.44 0.45
CA ARG A 67 -11.90 8.07 -0.23
C ARG A 67 -12.14 7.67 -1.67
N ALA A 68 -13.18 6.90 -1.94
CA ALA A 68 -13.53 6.50 -3.30
C ALA A 68 -13.84 7.71 -4.18
N GLU A 69 -14.58 8.70 -3.67
CA GLU A 69 -14.89 9.96 -4.37
C GLU A 69 -13.61 10.76 -4.69
N ARG A 70 -12.62 10.77 -3.78
CA ARG A 70 -11.32 11.40 -4.06
C ARG A 70 -10.49 10.65 -5.10
N LEU A 71 -10.57 9.32 -5.13
CA LEU A 71 -9.79 8.47 -6.04
C LEU A 71 -10.38 8.43 -7.46
N ALA A 72 -11.70 8.51 -7.59
CA ALA A 72 -12.40 8.37 -8.87
C ALA A 72 -11.92 9.37 -9.96
N PRO A 73 -11.68 10.66 -9.68
CA PRO A 73 -11.13 11.60 -10.66
C PRO A 73 -9.75 11.19 -11.18
N HIS A 74 -8.89 10.66 -10.32
CA HIS A 74 -7.55 10.18 -10.70
C HIS A 74 -7.63 8.94 -11.59
N ALA A 75 -8.47 7.97 -11.23
CA ALA A 75 -8.71 6.80 -12.07
C ALA A 75 -9.27 7.18 -13.45
N LYS A 76 -10.19 8.16 -13.49
CA LYS A 76 -10.73 8.71 -14.75
C LYS A 76 -9.66 9.39 -15.59
N ALA A 77 -8.76 10.17 -14.98
CA ALA A 77 -7.66 10.81 -15.67
C ALA A 77 -6.67 9.79 -16.28
N LEU A 78 -6.50 8.65 -15.60
CA LEU A 78 -5.71 7.51 -16.13
C LEU A 78 -6.46 6.74 -17.25
N GLY A 79 -7.74 7.01 -17.50
CA GLY A 79 -8.54 6.28 -18.49
C GLY A 79 -8.82 4.83 -18.09
N LEU A 80 -8.76 4.51 -16.78
CA LEU A 80 -8.99 3.15 -16.28
C LEU A 80 -10.35 3.02 -15.60
N PRO A 81 -11.10 1.94 -15.86
CA PRO A 81 -12.26 1.58 -15.06
C PRO A 81 -11.90 1.47 -13.57
N PHE A 82 -12.71 2.10 -12.72
CA PHE A 82 -12.54 2.11 -11.26
C PHE A 82 -13.70 1.41 -10.59
N LEU A 83 -13.45 0.22 -10.06
CA LEU A 83 -14.44 -0.61 -9.38
C LEU A 83 -14.40 -0.31 -7.88
N MET A 84 -15.57 -0.15 -7.28
CA MET A 84 -15.73 0.02 -5.84
C MET A 84 -16.51 -1.16 -5.28
N VAL A 85 -15.95 -1.85 -4.30
CA VAL A 85 -16.61 -2.96 -3.62
C VAL A 85 -16.77 -2.65 -2.15
N ASN A 86 -17.99 -2.50 -1.70
CA ASN A 86 -18.36 -2.37 -0.29
C ASN A 86 -18.97 -3.68 0.20
N SER A 87 -18.45 -4.25 1.27
CA SER A 87 -18.90 -5.52 1.81
C SER A 87 -18.87 -5.54 3.33
N ASN A 88 -19.68 -6.39 3.93
CA ASN A 88 -19.67 -6.70 5.36
C ASN A 88 -18.73 -7.86 5.70
N LEU A 89 -17.77 -8.19 4.84
CA LEU A 89 -16.85 -9.32 5.04
C LEU A 89 -16.10 -9.25 6.39
N GLY A 90 -15.93 -8.03 6.92
CA GLY A 90 -15.36 -7.81 8.25
C GLY A 90 -16.12 -8.50 9.38
N ASP A 91 -17.44 -8.66 9.24
CA ASP A 91 -18.33 -9.23 10.27
C ASP A 91 -18.18 -10.76 10.40
N PHE A 92 -17.63 -11.43 9.39
CA PHE A 92 -17.38 -12.87 9.40
C PHE A 92 -16.11 -13.28 10.15
N TYR A 93 -15.28 -12.32 10.51
CA TYR A 93 -14.04 -12.59 11.24
C TYR A 93 -14.22 -12.23 12.71
N CYS A 94 -13.81 -13.14 13.60
CA CYS A 94 -13.83 -12.83 15.04
C CYS A 94 -12.89 -11.64 15.36
N PRO A 95 -13.23 -10.83 16.39
CA PRO A 95 -12.47 -9.63 16.71
C PRO A 95 -10.98 -9.86 16.97
N GLU A 96 -10.62 -11.06 17.47
CA GLU A 96 -9.25 -11.47 17.75
C GLU A 96 -8.41 -11.66 16.48
N ILE A 97 -9.06 -11.95 15.36
CA ILE A 97 -8.41 -12.07 14.05
C ILE A 97 -8.56 -10.74 13.32
N GLY A 98 -7.78 -9.75 13.74
CA GLY A 98 -7.81 -8.40 13.17
C GLY A 98 -7.53 -8.35 11.67
N PHE A 99 -7.90 -7.22 11.05
CA PHE A 99 -7.74 -6.97 9.61
C PHE A 99 -6.32 -7.26 9.10
N GLN A 100 -5.28 -6.90 9.87
CA GLN A 100 -3.87 -7.11 9.49
C GLN A 100 -3.51 -8.60 9.27
N ARG A 101 -4.23 -9.51 9.89
CA ARG A 101 -4.00 -10.96 9.75
C ARG A 101 -4.81 -11.60 8.63
N THR A 102 -5.69 -10.84 7.95
CA THR A 102 -6.67 -11.42 7.01
C THR A 102 -6.84 -10.62 5.72
N HIS A 103 -6.23 -9.43 5.62
CA HIS A 103 -6.51 -8.51 4.50
C HIS A 103 -6.16 -9.10 3.12
N THR A 104 -5.13 -9.92 3.01
CA THR A 104 -4.77 -10.59 1.75
C THR A 104 -5.89 -11.52 1.28
N LEU A 105 -6.39 -12.37 2.19
CA LEU A 105 -7.52 -13.26 1.92
C LEU A 105 -8.78 -12.48 1.53
N ARG A 106 -9.11 -11.44 2.31
CA ARG A 106 -10.30 -10.61 2.08
C ARG A 106 -10.27 -9.89 0.74
N ASN A 107 -9.12 -9.32 0.37
CA ASN A 107 -8.98 -8.63 -0.92
C ASN A 107 -8.96 -9.62 -2.09
N THR A 108 -8.31 -10.77 -1.93
CA THR A 108 -8.27 -11.80 -2.99
C THR A 108 -9.64 -12.42 -3.22
N SER A 109 -10.47 -12.58 -2.17
CA SER A 109 -11.84 -13.08 -2.35
C SER A 109 -12.68 -12.17 -3.26
N VAL A 110 -12.47 -10.84 -3.19
CA VAL A 110 -13.13 -9.90 -4.11
C VAL A 110 -12.64 -10.10 -5.55
N ALA A 111 -11.34 -10.30 -5.75
CA ALA A 111 -10.79 -10.55 -7.08
C ALA A 111 -11.32 -11.85 -7.67
N LEU A 112 -11.52 -12.90 -6.86
CA LEU A 112 -12.14 -14.17 -7.26
C LEU A 112 -13.59 -14.00 -7.73
N LEU A 113 -14.36 -13.10 -7.12
CA LEU A 113 -15.73 -12.79 -7.59
C LEU A 113 -15.75 -12.13 -8.97
N LEU A 114 -14.66 -11.52 -9.39
CA LEU A 114 -14.52 -10.82 -10.67
C LEU A 114 -13.85 -11.65 -11.76
N GLN A 115 -13.52 -12.92 -11.51
CA GLN A 115 -12.71 -13.77 -12.37
C GLN A 115 -13.27 -14.01 -13.78
N GLN A 116 -14.55 -13.77 -14.01
CA GLN A 116 -15.13 -13.87 -15.36
C GLN A 116 -14.65 -12.76 -16.31
N GLY A 117 -14.28 -11.58 -15.78
CA GLY A 117 -13.74 -10.47 -16.55
C GLY A 117 -12.26 -10.18 -16.27
N ILE A 118 -11.75 -10.67 -15.14
CA ILE A 118 -10.41 -10.42 -14.61
C ILE A 118 -9.65 -11.73 -14.52
N GLY A 119 -8.64 -11.90 -15.35
CA GLY A 119 -7.78 -13.10 -15.32
C GLY A 119 -6.53 -12.94 -14.45
N ARG A 120 -6.18 -11.71 -14.04
CA ARG A 120 -5.01 -11.47 -13.18
C ARG A 120 -5.26 -10.39 -12.16
N TYR A 121 -4.90 -10.68 -10.91
CA TYR A 121 -4.89 -9.75 -9.79
C TYR A 121 -3.46 -9.44 -9.36
N LEU A 122 -3.00 -8.23 -9.64
CA LEU A 122 -1.70 -7.74 -9.17
C LEU A 122 -1.86 -7.17 -7.76
N TYR A 123 -1.50 -7.96 -6.76
CA TYR A 123 -1.63 -7.58 -5.36
C TYR A 123 -0.41 -6.79 -4.91
N ALA A 124 -0.61 -5.57 -4.45
CA ALA A 124 0.46 -4.69 -4.01
C ALA A 124 1.08 -5.19 -2.69
N SER A 125 2.28 -5.75 -2.75
CA SER A 125 3.02 -6.26 -1.59
C SER A 125 3.38 -5.13 -0.62
N SER A 126 3.10 -5.33 0.67
CA SER A 126 3.45 -4.35 1.72
C SER A 126 4.91 -4.41 2.14
N PHE A 127 5.51 -5.60 2.10
CA PHE A 127 6.90 -5.89 2.50
C PHE A 127 7.74 -6.36 1.33
N SER A 128 9.04 -6.31 1.51
CA SER A 128 9.99 -6.86 0.54
C SER A 128 10.00 -8.40 0.60
N TYR A 129 10.36 -9.05 -0.51
CA TYR A 129 10.50 -10.51 -0.57
C TYR A 129 11.58 -11.04 0.41
N VAL A 130 12.55 -10.23 0.79
CA VAL A 130 13.54 -10.62 1.82
C VAL A 130 12.94 -10.77 3.22
N ASP A 131 11.77 -10.16 3.45
CA ASP A 131 11.03 -10.23 4.72
C ASP A 131 10.01 -11.40 4.72
N THR A 132 9.93 -12.19 3.63
CA THR A 132 8.97 -13.29 3.51
C THR A 132 9.15 -14.30 4.62
N THR A 133 8.07 -14.62 5.31
CA THR A 133 8.08 -15.62 6.38
C THR A 133 6.75 -16.38 6.45
N ILE A 134 6.83 -17.64 6.89
CA ILE A 134 5.69 -18.46 7.27
C ILE A 134 5.78 -18.67 8.78
N GLY A 135 4.75 -18.31 9.50
CA GLY A 135 4.71 -18.49 10.94
C GLY A 135 3.88 -17.44 11.64
N THR A 136 4.05 -17.31 12.94
CA THR A 136 3.34 -16.31 13.74
C THR A 136 3.77 -14.91 13.35
N SER A 137 2.86 -14.16 12.73
CA SER A 137 3.08 -12.78 12.31
C SER A 137 1.92 -11.88 12.73
N TYR A 138 2.21 -10.60 12.93
CA TYR A 138 1.19 -9.59 13.15
C TYR A 138 0.51 -9.12 11.87
N ASP A 139 1.08 -9.45 10.70
CA ASP A 139 0.62 -9.02 9.38
C ASP A 139 0.76 -10.17 8.38
N ILE A 140 -0.33 -10.54 7.72
CA ILE A 140 -0.37 -11.66 6.76
C ILE A 140 0.49 -11.39 5.52
N SER A 141 0.74 -10.13 5.18
CA SER A 141 1.48 -9.77 3.96
C SER A 141 2.95 -10.22 3.95
N PHE A 142 3.50 -10.63 5.08
CA PHE A 142 4.79 -11.34 5.09
C PHE A 142 4.75 -12.70 4.36
N SER A 143 3.56 -13.28 4.22
CA SER A 143 3.35 -14.56 3.53
C SER A 143 2.83 -14.39 2.11
N ASP A 144 2.55 -13.18 1.64
CA ASP A 144 1.95 -12.92 0.33
C ASP A 144 2.66 -13.64 -0.84
N PRO A 145 4.00 -13.69 -0.90
CA PRO A 145 4.71 -14.37 -1.99
C PRO A 145 4.40 -15.88 -2.11
N ILE A 146 3.95 -16.48 -1.02
CA ILE A 146 3.59 -17.90 -0.96
C ILE A 146 2.07 -18.06 -1.02
N LEU A 147 1.35 -17.22 -0.28
CA LEU A 147 -0.10 -17.33 -0.11
C LEU A 147 -0.86 -16.97 -1.39
N LEU A 148 -0.49 -15.89 -2.09
CA LEU A 148 -1.23 -15.44 -3.27
C LEU A 148 -1.23 -16.48 -4.41
N PRO A 149 -0.10 -17.10 -4.78
CA PRO A 149 -0.13 -18.20 -5.75
C PRO A 149 -1.02 -19.37 -5.33
N MET A 150 -1.11 -19.69 -4.02
CA MET A 150 -1.99 -20.73 -3.51
C MET A 150 -3.49 -20.37 -3.57
N LEU A 151 -3.83 -19.09 -3.65
CA LEU A 151 -5.20 -18.59 -3.83
C LEU A 151 -5.60 -18.43 -5.30
N SER A 152 -4.65 -18.67 -6.22
CA SER A 152 -4.95 -18.66 -7.66
C SER A 152 -5.84 -19.82 -8.05
N THR A 153 -6.63 -19.61 -9.08
CA THR A 153 -7.50 -20.62 -9.72
C THR A 153 -7.15 -20.73 -11.20
N GLU A 154 -7.84 -21.61 -11.91
CA GLU A 154 -7.72 -21.71 -13.37
C GLU A 154 -8.10 -20.40 -14.05
N MET A 155 -9.03 -19.63 -13.45
CA MET A 155 -9.59 -18.40 -14.00
C MET A 155 -8.85 -17.15 -13.53
N LEU A 156 -8.25 -17.15 -12.35
CA LEU A 156 -7.61 -15.98 -11.75
C LEU A 156 -6.18 -16.31 -11.28
N ASP A 157 -5.23 -15.52 -11.75
CA ASP A 157 -3.84 -15.53 -11.30
C ASP A 157 -3.62 -14.40 -10.28
N ALA A 158 -3.45 -14.74 -9.02
CA ALA A 158 -3.16 -13.78 -7.95
C ALA A 158 -1.64 -13.65 -7.76
N VAL A 159 -1.09 -12.49 -8.13
CA VAL A 159 0.34 -12.25 -8.22
C VAL A 159 0.79 -11.20 -7.19
N PRO A 160 1.69 -11.55 -6.24
CA PRO A 160 2.33 -10.55 -5.39
C PRO A 160 3.22 -9.64 -6.23
N THR A 161 3.07 -8.32 -6.08
CA THR A 161 3.73 -7.35 -6.95
C THR A 161 4.39 -6.24 -6.14
N GLY A 162 5.59 -5.83 -6.53
CA GLY A 162 6.35 -4.77 -5.86
C GLY A 162 7.17 -5.24 -4.66
N GLY A 163 7.17 -6.55 -4.33
CA GLY A 163 7.97 -7.12 -3.23
C GLY A 163 9.47 -7.16 -3.51
N GLN A 164 9.91 -6.95 -4.75
CA GLN A 164 11.33 -6.79 -5.09
C GLN A 164 11.94 -5.49 -4.54
N TYR A 165 11.11 -4.54 -4.14
CA TYR A 165 11.53 -3.24 -3.64
C TYR A 165 11.40 -3.14 -2.12
N SER A 166 12.36 -2.49 -1.46
CA SER A 166 12.23 -1.94 -0.11
C SER A 166 11.18 -0.82 -0.06
N ARG A 167 10.76 -0.41 1.12
CA ARG A 167 9.81 0.73 1.27
C ARG A 167 10.40 2.04 0.74
N VAL A 168 11.70 2.22 0.89
CA VAL A 168 12.42 3.37 0.35
C VAL A 168 12.37 3.36 -1.17
N GLU A 169 12.78 2.27 -1.80
CA GLU A 169 12.77 2.13 -3.26
C GLU A 169 11.37 2.31 -3.85
N LYS A 170 10.34 1.74 -3.21
CA LYS A 170 8.94 2.00 -3.61
C LYS A 170 8.60 3.50 -3.55
N THR A 171 9.01 4.20 -2.49
CA THR A 171 8.73 5.63 -2.36
C THR A 171 9.44 6.44 -3.46
N LEU A 172 10.67 6.08 -3.79
CA LEU A 172 11.42 6.71 -4.87
C LEU A 172 10.78 6.43 -6.24
N ARG A 173 10.39 5.17 -6.47
CA ARG A 173 9.72 4.78 -7.72
C ARG A 173 8.39 5.50 -7.91
N VAL A 174 7.64 5.71 -6.85
CA VAL A 174 6.40 6.52 -6.86
C VAL A 174 6.71 8.00 -7.15
N ALA A 175 7.84 8.51 -6.66
CA ALA A 175 8.27 9.88 -6.94
C ALA A 175 8.69 10.11 -8.40
N ASP A 176 8.88 9.07 -9.19
CA ASP A 176 9.08 9.15 -10.63
C ASP A 176 7.77 9.13 -11.43
N VAL A 177 6.62 9.01 -10.75
CA VAL A 177 5.28 9.04 -11.36
C VAL A 177 4.61 10.38 -11.08
N PRO A 178 4.56 11.33 -12.03
CA PRO A 178 4.00 12.67 -11.82
C PRO A 178 2.54 12.67 -11.36
N ASP A 179 1.74 11.70 -11.80
CA ASP A 179 0.33 11.54 -11.38
C ASP A 179 0.20 11.38 -9.86
N SER A 180 1.20 10.79 -9.18
CA SER A 180 1.22 10.62 -7.74
C SER A 180 1.30 11.95 -6.96
N TYR A 181 1.80 13.02 -7.56
CA TYR A 181 2.03 14.30 -6.85
C TYR A 181 0.73 14.97 -6.41
N ALA A 182 -0.36 14.74 -7.13
CA ALA A 182 -1.67 15.28 -6.82
C ALA A 182 -2.61 14.27 -6.12
N ALA A 183 -2.25 12.99 -6.08
CA ALA A 183 -3.16 11.93 -5.65
C ALA A 183 -2.68 11.10 -4.46
N LEU A 184 -1.38 11.11 -4.13
CA LEU A 184 -0.81 10.25 -3.10
C LEU A 184 -1.56 10.36 -1.76
N ASP A 185 -2.10 9.22 -1.28
CA ASP A 185 -2.77 9.09 0.03
C ASP A 185 -2.14 7.94 0.85
N VAL A 186 -1.34 8.30 1.85
CA VAL A 186 -0.70 7.35 2.78
C VAL A 186 -1.26 7.46 4.19
N CYS A 187 -2.23 8.34 4.41
CA CYS A 187 -2.68 8.71 5.75
C CYS A 187 -3.56 7.63 6.38
N ILE A 188 -3.24 7.26 7.64
CA ILE A 188 -4.07 6.36 8.47
C ILE A 188 -4.96 7.11 9.46
N ALA A 189 -4.81 8.42 9.55
CA ALA A 189 -5.56 9.28 10.45
C ALA A 189 -5.89 10.60 9.72
N PRO A 190 -6.70 10.55 8.64
CA PRO A 190 -7.11 11.76 7.93
C PRO A 190 -7.87 12.69 8.88
N GLU A 191 -7.66 13.97 8.72
CA GLU A 191 -8.40 15.00 9.47
C GLU A 191 -9.63 15.38 8.63
N SER A 192 -10.83 15.14 9.15
CA SER A 192 -12.10 15.30 8.43
C SER A 192 -12.38 16.72 7.90
N ALA A 193 -11.67 17.73 8.42
CA ALA A 193 -11.79 19.12 7.97
C ALA A 193 -10.55 19.62 7.21
N SER A 194 -9.68 18.71 6.75
CA SER A 194 -8.42 19.08 6.11
C SER A 194 -8.57 19.15 4.60
N ASN A 195 -8.00 20.18 3.99
CA ASN A 195 -7.85 20.28 2.52
C ASN A 195 -6.78 19.32 1.96
N TYR A 196 -6.08 18.56 2.84
CA TYR A 196 -5.01 17.66 2.45
C TYR A 196 -5.42 16.19 2.65
N ALA A 197 -5.09 15.33 1.71
CA ALA A 197 -5.25 13.89 1.85
C ALA A 197 -4.42 13.32 3.02
N ASN A 198 -3.28 13.96 3.32
CA ASN A 198 -2.32 13.46 4.29
C ASN A 198 -2.09 14.45 5.44
N CYS A 199 -2.31 14.01 6.68
CA CYS A 199 -2.21 14.86 7.87
C CYS A 199 -0.79 15.38 8.18
N GLY A 200 0.26 14.86 7.57
CA GLY A 200 1.66 15.28 7.78
C GLY A 200 2.27 14.93 9.15
N LYS A 201 1.55 14.26 10.07
CA LYS A 201 1.99 13.98 11.45
C LYS A 201 1.87 12.51 11.90
N CYS A 202 1.07 11.68 11.23
CA CYS A 202 0.98 10.26 11.56
C CYS A 202 2.23 9.50 11.10
N LEU A 203 2.41 8.27 11.61
CA LEU A 203 3.63 7.48 11.33
C LEU A 203 3.87 7.21 9.84
N LYS A 204 2.81 6.93 9.08
CA LYS A 204 2.95 6.69 7.64
C LYS A 204 3.31 7.98 6.90
N CYS A 205 2.65 9.11 7.21
CA CYS A 205 2.99 10.42 6.63
C CYS A 205 4.44 10.80 6.95
N LEU A 206 4.86 10.73 8.22
CA LEU A 206 6.22 11.09 8.61
C LEU A 206 7.27 10.22 7.95
N ARG A 207 7.05 8.89 7.85
CA ARG A 207 8.00 8.00 7.17
C ARG A 207 8.12 8.33 5.68
N THR A 208 7.01 8.53 4.99
CA THR A 208 7.01 8.89 3.57
C THR A 208 7.70 10.24 3.35
N LEU A 209 7.32 11.27 4.12
CA LEU A 209 7.91 12.61 3.99
C LEU A 209 9.40 12.63 4.35
N ASN A 210 9.84 11.89 5.37
CA ASN A 210 11.26 11.79 5.69
C ASN A 210 12.05 11.12 4.56
N THR A 211 11.49 10.09 3.91
CA THR A 211 12.15 9.46 2.74
C THR A 211 12.22 10.44 1.56
N LEU A 212 11.14 11.16 1.29
CA LEU A 212 11.09 12.18 0.23
C LEU A 212 12.04 13.35 0.52
N GLU A 213 12.19 13.74 1.79
CA GLU A 213 13.14 14.78 2.18
C GLU A 213 14.59 14.35 1.95
N ILE A 214 14.96 13.13 2.35
CA ILE A 214 16.28 12.56 2.09
C ILE A 214 16.56 12.51 0.59
N ALA A 215 15.53 12.24 -0.22
CA ALA A 215 15.62 12.20 -1.68
C ALA A 215 15.62 13.59 -2.35
N GLY A 216 15.27 14.66 -1.64
CA GLY A 216 15.13 16.00 -2.23
C GLY A 216 13.83 16.20 -3.04
N TYR A 217 12.76 15.45 -2.72
CA TYR A 217 11.50 15.42 -3.50
C TYR A 217 10.29 15.97 -2.73
N LEU A 218 10.48 16.62 -1.58
CA LEU A 218 9.37 17.15 -0.77
C LEU A 218 8.44 18.08 -1.54
N ASP A 219 9.01 18.99 -2.33
CA ASP A 219 8.27 20.03 -3.05
C ASP A 219 7.22 19.44 -4.01
N ARG A 220 7.48 18.25 -4.54
CA ARG A 220 6.55 17.54 -5.44
C ARG A 220 5.22 17.19 -4.79
N TYR A 221 5.18 17.10 -3.45
CA TYR A 221 4.04 16.58 -2.69
C TYR A 221 3.39 17.58 -1.74
N GLU A 222 3.72 18.87 -1.85
CA GLU A 222 3.17 19.92 -0.97
C GLU A 222 1.64 20.06 -1.08
N SER A 223 1.07 19.75 -2.25
CA SER A 223 -0.38 19.83 -2.49
C SER A 223 -1.18 18.76 -1.75
N VAL A 224 -0.59 17.60 -1.46
CA VAL A 224 -1.28 16.45 -0.83
C VAL A 224 -0.93 16.23 0.63
N PHE A 225 0.13 16.85 1.16
CA PHE A 225 0.52 16.77 2.56
C PHE A 225 0.35 18.10 3.31
N ASN A 226 -0.13 18.02 4.56
CA ASN A 226 -0.08 19.16 5.46
C ASN A 226 1.37 19.43 5.90
N MET A 227 2.06 20.26 5.11
CA MET A 227 3.47 20.59 5.33
C MET A 227 3.70 21.41 6.61
N LYS A 228 2.71 22.16 7.10
CA LYS A 228 2.79 22.84 8.41
C LYS A 228 2.94 21.81 9.54
N ASN A 229 2.13 20.77 9.50
CA ASN A 229 2.25 19.66 10.45
C ASN A 229 3.58 18.93 10.28
N TYR A 230 4.01 18.65 9.04
CA TYR A 230 5.30 18.01 8.82
C TYR A 230 6.45 18.79 9.45
N LYS A 231 6.56 20.09 9.18
CA LYS A 231 7.60 20.96 9.77
C LYS A 231 7.62 20.86 11.30
N ARG A 232 6.44 20.84 11.95
CA ARG A 232 6.32 20.72 13.41
C ARG A 232 6.76 19.34 13.94
N TYR A 233 6.43 18.25 13.22
CA TYR A 233 6.66 16.88 13.68
C TYR A 233 7.87 16.18 13.03
N ARG A 234 8.58 16.85 12.15
CA ARG A 234 9.75 16.35 11.40
C ARG A 234 10.79 15.67 12.30
N SER A 235 11.25 16.37 13.33
CA SER A 235 12.26 15.85 14.26
C SER A 235 11.77 14.61 15.02
N LYS A 236 10.47 14.54 15.37
CA LYS A 236 9.86 13.35 15.95
C LYS A 236 9.84 12.18 14.97
N GLY A 237 9.63 12.43 13.69
CA GLY A 237 9.70 11.43 12.63
C GLY A 237 11.10 10.82 12.54
N PHE A 238 12.11 11.64 12.43
CA PHE A 238 13.53 11.19 12.37
C PHE A 238 13.96 10.50 13.67
N MET A 239 13.58 11.02 14.84
CA MET A 239 13.82 10.36 16.11
C MET A 239 13.25 8.92 16.13
N LYS A 240 12.02 8.73 15.68
CA LYS A 240 11.42 7.38 15.59
C LYS A 240 12.19 6.46 14.65
N ILE A 241 12.70 6.97 13.53
CA ILE A 241 13.57 6.20 12.63
C ILE A 241 14.85 5.77 13.34
N LEU A 242 15.44 6.62 14.18
CA LEU A 242 16.67 6.33 14.92
C LEU A 242 16.48 5.25 16.00
N ILE A 243 15.37 5.27 16.74
CA ILE A 243 15.15 4.37 17.90
C ILE A 243 14.48 3.04 17.53
N THR A 244 13.77 2.98 16.39
CA THR A 244 12.97 1.82 16.04
C THR A 244 13.81 0.78 15.30
N LYS A 245 13.83 -0.47 15.80
CA LYS A 245 14.54 -1.60 15.18
C LYS A 245 13.76 -2.27 14.03
N LYS A 246 12.55 -1.77 13.70
CA LYS A 246 11.71 -2.37 12.64
C LYS A 246 12.35 -2.23 11.26
N PRO A 247 12.15 -3.20 10.34
CA PRO A 247 12.74 -3.21 8.99
C PRO A 247 12.59 -1.89 8.25
N LEU A 248 11.36 -1.37 8.16
CA LEU A 248 11.08 -0.10 7.45
C LEU A 248 11.86 1.11 7.98
N SER A 249 12.24 1.15 9.26
CA SER A 249 13.08 2.23 9.81
C SER A 249 14.55 1.98 9.52
N ALA A 250 14.98 0.71 9.45
CA ALA A 250 16.33 0.35 9.08
C ALA A 250 16.63 0.75 7.63
N GLU A 251 15.69 0.53 6.71
CA GLU A 251 15.78 0.95 5.30
C GLU A 251 16.00 2.46 5.17
N VAL A 252 15.20 3.28 5.87
CA VAL A 252 15.34 4.74 5.81
C VAL A 252 16.70 5.20 6.40
N ARG A 253 17.20 4.54 7.47
CA ARG A 253 18.56 4.83 8.01
C ARG A 253 19.65 4.49 7.01
N ALA A 254 19.56 3.34 6.35
CA ALA A 254 20.52 2.92 5.34
C ALA A 254 20.55 3.89 4.16
N TYR A 255 19.38 4.30 3.68
CA TYR A 255 19.25 5.27 2.61
C TYR A 255 19.78 6.66 3.00
N ALA A 256 19.50 7.14 4.21
CA ALA A 256 20.06 8.41 4.70
C ALA A 256 21.59 8.37 4.75
N LYS A 257 22.18 7.24 5.16
CA LYS A 257 23.63 7.04 5.14
C LYS A 257 24.20 7.08 3.72
N GLU A 258 23.54 6.38 2.78
CA GLU A 258 23.92 6.38 1.36
C GLU A 258 23.91 7.79 0.77
N LYS A 259 22.92 8.59 1.10
CA LYS A 259 22.77 9.98 0.64
C LYS A 259 23.56 11.01 1.45
N ASN A 260 24.38 10.58 2.43
CA ASN A 260 25.08 11.47 3.35
C ASN A 260 24.17 12.51 4.02
N PHE A 261 22.90 12.10 4.28
CA PHE A 261 21.90 12.97 4.88
C PHE A 261 22.05 13.01 6.40
N SER A 262 22.22 14.22 6.94
CA SER A 262 22.32 14.43 8.38
C SER A 262 20.94 14.61 9.01
N PHE A 263 20.58 13.75 9.96
CA PHE A 263 19.34 13.90 10.73
C PHE A 263 19.39 15.15 11.63
N PRO A 264 18.24 15.79 11.92
CA PRO A 264 18.21 16.94 12.82
C PRO A 264 18.85 16.62 14.18
N LEU A 265 19.72 17.50 14.69
CA LEU A 265 20.43 17.32 15.96
C LEU A 265 19.49 16.99 17.13
N ILE A 266 18.34 17.66 17.19
CA ILE A 266 17.32 17.41 18.22
C ILE A 266 16.80 15.97 18.18
N SER A 267 16.76 15.34 16.99
CA SER A 267 16.32 13.93 16.86
C SER A 267 17.34 12.99 17.50
N HIS A 268 18.63 13.27 17.40
CA HIS A 268 19.69 12.50 18.05
C HIS A 268 19.67 12.68 19.57
N LEU A 269 19.53 13.90 20.07
CA LEU A 269 19.47 14.19 21.50
C LEU A 269 18.30 13.46 22.18
N VAL A 270 17.11 13.57 21.60
CA VAL A 270 15.91 12.89 22.14
C VAL A 270 16.05 11.37 22.04
N ALA A 271 16.64 10.85 20.95
CA ALA A 271 16.89 9.42 20.81
C ALA A 271 17.84 8.87 21.87
N LEU A 272 18.88 9.62 22.24
CA LEU A 272 19.81 9.25 23.31
C LEU A 272 19.11 9.18 24.66
N VAL A 273 18.29 10.19 25.02
CA VAL A 273 17.53 10.21 26.28
C VAL A 273 16.59 9.00 26.36
N MET A 274 15.86 8.69 25.27
CA MET A 274 14.90 7.56 25.26
C MET A 274 15.57 6.18 25.26
N ARG A 275 16.81 6.05 24.80
CA ARG A 275 17.58 4.80 24.92
C ARG A 275 18.03 4.51 26.35
N ASN A 276 18.33 5.55 27.10
CA ASN A 276 18.79 5.42 28.47
C ASN A 276 17.65 5.18 29.48
N GLN A 277 16.39 5.29 29.05
CA GLN A 277 15.21 5.02 29.88
C GLN A 277 14.64 3.58 29.70
N LYS A 278 15.27 2.75 28.85
CA LYS A 278 14.94 1.34 28.66
C LYS A 278 16.05 0.43 29.19
#